data_900db6ab7a7a2c4c2d7cf92f8094bec7
#
_entry.id   900db6ab7a7a2c4c2d7cf92f8094bec7
#
_cell.length_a   1.000
_cell.length_b   1.000
_cell.length_c   1.000
_cell.angle_alpha   90.00
_cell.angle_beta   90.00
_cell.angle_gamma   90.00
#
_symmetry.space_group_name_H-M   'P 1'
#
loop_
_entity.id
_entity.type
_entity.pdbx_description
1 polymer ?
#
loop_
_entity_poly.entity_id
_entity_poly.type
_entity_poly.pdbx_seq_one_letter_code
_entity_poly.pdbx_strand_id
1 'polypeptide(L)'
;MPRRADAEELIERVRRIAHELPGTTEKLSHGAPSFFVRKRMFFTVDNNHHGSGHVAVWCNAPEGVQQSLAAAEPKHFFVPPYVGKAGWL
;
A
#
# COMPACT_ATOMS: atom_id res chain seq x y z
N MET A 1 -10.08 -13.45 -1.55
CA MET A 1 -8.67 -13.40 -1.07
C MET A 1 -7.80 -14.34 -1.89
N PRO A 2 -6.66 -13.91 -2.38
CA PRO A 2 -5.69 -14.83 -2.97
C PRO A 2 -5.17 -15.82 -1.92
N ARG A 3 -4.67 -16.96 -2.39
CA ARG A 3 -4.04 -17.92 -1.49
C ARG A 3 -2.80 -17.28 -0.87
N ARG A 4 -2.41 -17.79 0.30
CA ARG A 4 -1.26 -17.26 1.05
C ARG A 4 0.01 -17.20 0.20
N ALA A 5 0.31 -18.26 -0.56
CA ALA A 5 1.49 -18.31 -1.41
C ALA A 5 1.45 -17.24 -2.51
N ASP A 6 0.28 -17.01 -3.11
CA ASP A 6 0.10 -16.00 -4.15
C ASP A 6 0.25 -14.59 -3.57
N ALA A 7 -0.29 -14.37 -2.38
CA ALA A 7 -0.15 -13.10 -1.69
C ALA A 7 1.31 -12.79 -1.36
N GLU A 8 2.05 -13.78 -0.85
CA GLU A 8 3.46 -13.61 -0.52
C GLU A 8 4.30 -13.30 -1.76
N GLU A 9 4.00 -13.94 -2.88
CA GLU A 9 4.67 -13.67 -4.15
C GLU A 9 4.41 -12.26 -4.65
N LEU A 10 3.17 -11.80 -4.61
CA LEU A 10 2.80 -10.44 -5.01
C LEU A 10 3.48 -9.40 -4.14
N ILE A 11 3.50 -9.62 -2.84
CA ILE A 11 4.15 -8.71 -1.89
C ILE A 11 5.65 -8.65 -2.15
N GLU A 12 6.28 -9.79 -2.41
CA GLU A 12 7.72 -9.82 -2.71
C GLU A 12 8.04 -9.05 -3.99
N ARG A 13 7.18 -9.13 -5.00
CA ARG A 13 7.33 -8.35 -6.24
C ARG A 13 7.24 -6.85 -5.97
N VAL A 14 6.29 -6.43 -5.14
CA VAL A 14 6.14 -5.03 -4.74
C VAL A 14 7.38 -4.56 -3.98
N ARG A 15 7.89 -5.38 -3.07
CA ARG A 15 9.09 -5.05 -2.30
C ARG A 15 10.30 -4.84 -3.22
N ARG A 16 10.49 -5.72 -4.20
CA ARG A 16 11.59 -5.58 -5.17
C ARG A 16 11.48 -4.29 -5.97
N ILE A 17 10.28 -3.95 -6.43
CA ILE A 17 10.05 -2.69 -7.16
C ILE A 17 10.39 -1.50 -6.27
N ALA A 18 9.93 -1.51 -5.03
CA ALA A 18 10.18 -0.43 -4.09
C ALA A 18 11.67 -0.21 -3.83
N HIS A 19 12.43 -1.29 -3.68
CA HIS A 19 13.86 -1.21 -3.40
C HIS A 19 14.68 -0.76 -4.61
N GLU A 20 14.12 -0.76 -5.80
CA GLU A 20 14.76 -0.18 -6.99
C GLU A 20 14.63 1.35 -7.02
N LEU A 21 13.72 1.92 -6.23
CA LEU A 21 13.56 3.37 -6.16
C LEU A 21 14.66 3.99 -5.31
N PRO A 22 15.30 5.09 -5.77
CA PRO A 22 16.41 5.68 -5.04
C PRO A 22 16.03 6.14 -3.64
N GLY A 23 16.88 5.84 -2.67
CA GLY A 23 16.70 6.31 -1.29
C GLY A 23 15.60 5.63 -0.50
N THR A 24 15.03 4.54 -1.02
CA THR A 24 13.96 3.81 -0.33
C THR A 24 14.53 2.92 0.76
N THR A 25 13.93 3.00 1.95
CA THR A 25 14.19 2.08 3.06
C THR A 25 12.91 1.36 3.45
N GLU A 26 13.05 0.15 3.96
CA GLU A 26 11.93 -0.66 4.41
C GLU A 26 12.03 -0.93 5.91
N LYS A 27 10.90 -0.82 6.62
CA LYS A 27 10.80 -1.31 8.00
C LYS A 27 9.35 -1.64 8.33
N LEU A 28 9.13 -2.43 9.37
CA LEU A 28 7.78 -2.72 9.83
C LEU A 28 7.19 -1.49 10.53
N SER A 29 5.95 -1.18 10.18
CA SER A 29 5.15 -0.16 10.85
C SER A 29 3.80 -0.80 11.14
N HIS A 30 3.43 -0.84 12.41
CA HIS A 30 2.20 -1.50 12.86
C HIS A 30 2.10 -2.96 12.38
N GLY A 31 3.26 -3.64 12.28
CA GLY A 31 3.31 -5.02 11.82
C GLY A 31 3.26 -5.23 10.32
N ALA A 32 3.20 -4.17 9.52
CA ALA A 32 3.14 -4.25 8.06
C ALA A 32 4.44 -3.75 7.41
N PRO A 33 4.92 -4.40 6.33
CA PRO A 33 6.04 -3.87 5.56
C PRO A 33 5.71 -2.47 5.04
N SER A 34 6.58 -1.51 5.36
CA SER A 34 6.35 -0.10 5.04
C SER A 34 7.61 0.51 4.48
N PHE A 35 7.44 1.44 3.55
CA PHE A 35 8.53 1.98 2.74
C PHE A 35 8.61 3.47 2.87
N PHE A 36 9.83 3.96 3.04
CA PHE A 36 10.12 5.34 3.43
C PHE A 36 11.14 5.96 2.49
N VAL A 37 10.98 7.24 2.22
CA VAL A 37 11.99 8.10 1.59
C VAL A 37 12.17 9.31 2.50
N ARG A 38 13.42 9.61 2.87
CA ARG A 38 13.74 10.73 3.78
C ARG A 38 12.91 10.68 5.07
N LYS A 39 12.77 9.48 5.64
CA LYS A 39 12.01 9.23 6.87
C LYS A 39 10.50 9.43 6.77
N ARG A 40 9.98 9.63 5.55
CA ARG A 40 8.53 9.76 5.32
C ARG A 40 8.02 8.51 4.62
N MET A 41 7.02 7.87 5.21
CA MET A 41 6.36 6.71 4.63
C MET A 41 5.59 7.14 3.37
N PHE A 42 5.78 6.40 2.27
CA PHE A 42 5.05 6.67 1.04
C PHE A 42 4.18 5.51 0.60
N PHE A 43 4.41 4.30 1.09
CA PHE A 43 3.41 3.24 1.01
C PHE A 43 3.64 2.17 2.08
N THR A 44 2.59 1.37 2.32
CA THR A 44 2.61 0.23 3.22
C THR A 44 1.80 -0.91 2.61
N VAL A 45 2.16 -2.14 2.95
CA VAL A 45 1.52 -3.33 2.42
C VAL A 45 0.38 -3.77 3.32
N ASP A 46 -0.78 -4.05 2.71
CA ASP A 46 -1.93 -4.64 3.38
C ASP A 46 -2.05 -6.10 2.94
N ASN A 47 -1.57 -7.01 3.77
CA ASN A 47 -1.76 -8.45 3.57
C ASN A 47 -2.78 -8.94 4.59
N ASN A 48 -4.05 -8.70 4.31
CA ASN A 48 -5.14 -8.99 5.23
C ASN A 48 -4.87 -8.43 6.63
N HIS A 49 -4.26 -7.26 6.68
CA HIS A 49 -3.82 -6.63 7.92
C HIS A 49 -5.02 -6.31 8.81
N HIS A 50 -5.01 -6.81 10.04
CA HIS A 50 -6.13 -6.70 10.97
C HIS A 50 -7.47 -7.19 10.38
N GLY A 51 -7.42 -8.21 9.51
CA GLY A 51 -8.62 -8.77 8.92
C GLY A 51 -9.26 -7.91 7.84
N SER A 52 -8.48 -7.07 7.15
CA SER A 52 -8.99 -6.15 6.13
C SER A 52 -9.71 -6.84 4.97
N GLY A 53 -9.35 -8.10 4.68
CA GLY A 53 -9.86 -8.81 3.51
C GLY A 53 -9.15 -8.45 2.22
N HIS A 54 -8.07 -7.66 2.28
CA HIS A 54 -7.34 -7.21 1.10
C HIS A 54 -5.90 -7.70 1.08
N VAL A 55 -5.39 -7.94 -0.13
CA VAL A 55 -3.96 -7.94 -0.41
C VAL A 55 -3.73 -6.74 -1.32
N ALA A 56 -3.13 -5.70 -0.78
CA ALA A 56 -3.10 -4.40 -1.43
C ALA A 56 -1.89 -3.58 -0.98
N VAL A 57 -1.75 -2.42 -1.58
CA VAL A 57 -0.76 -1.42 -1.18
C VAL A 57 -1.52 -0.13 -0.89
N TRP A 58 -1.25 0.48 0.25
CA TRP A 58 -1.76 1.82 0.57
C TRP A 58 -0.66 2.82 0.24
N CYS A 59 -0.96 3.75 -0.66
CA CYS A 59 0.01 4.70 -1.18
C CYS A 59 -0.39 6.14 -0.88
N ASN A 60 0.59 6.97 -0.58
CA ASN A 60 0.41 8.40 -0.62
C ASN A 60 0.09 8.81 -2.07
N ALA A 61 -0.85 9.75 -2.26
CA ALA A 61 -1.28 10.18 -3.57
C ALA A 61 -1.43 11.71 -3.63
N PRO A 62 -1.21 12.31 -4.81
CA PRO A 62 -1.48 13.73 -4.98
C PRO A 62 -2.93 14.08 -4.71
N GLU A 63 -3.17 15.34 -4.36
CA GLU A 63 -4.52 15.84 -4.10
C GLU A 63 -5.47 15.54 -5.27
N GLY A 64 -6.64 15.00 -4.96
CA GLY A 64 -7.67 14.65 -5.94
C GLY A 64 -7.55 13.28 -6.58
N VAL A 65 -6.39 12.63 -6.49
CA VAL A 65 -6.17 11.31 -7.12
C VAL A 65 -6.98 10.23 -6.42
N GLN A 66 -7.06 10.25 -5.09
CA GLN A 66 -7.85 9.29 -4.33
C GLN A 66 -9.30 9.25 -4.82
N GLN A 67 -9.95 10.41 -4.88
CA GLN A 67 -11.34 10.50 -5.29
C GLN A 67 -11.54 10.05 -6.73
N SER A 68 -10.64 10.46 -7.63
CA SER A 68 -10.73 10.13 -9.04
C SER A 68 -10.60 8.63 -9.29
N LEU A 69 -9.60 7.99 -8.72
CA LEU A 69 -9.34 6.56 -8.93
C LEU A 69 -10.36 5.68 -8.22
N ALA A 70 -10.75 6.01 -7.00
CA ALA A 70 -11.74 5.23 -6.27
C ALA A 70 -13.12 5.29 -6.95
N ALA A 71 -13.46 6.42 -7.57
CA ALA A 71 -14.71 6.56 -8.32
C ALA A 71 -14.65 5.86 -9.67
N ALA A 72 -13.52 5.99 -10.39
CA ALA A 72 -13.38 5.45 -11.75
C ALA A 72 -13.17 3.93 -11.76
N GLU A 73 -12.43 3.39 -10.80
CA GLU A 73 -12.08 1.96 -10.77
C GLU A 73 -12.23 1.37 -9.36
N PRO A 74 -13.46 1.29 -8.84
CA PRO A 74 -13.69 0.82 -7.47
C PRO A 74 -13.30 -0.65 -7.22
N LYS A 75 -13.10 -1.44 -8.28
CA LYS A 75 -12.63 -2.81 -8.16
C LYS A 75 -11.13 -2.90 -7.83
N HIS A 76 -10.37 -1.87 -8.16
CA HIS A 76 -8.92 -1.86 -8.00
C HIS A 76 -8.43 -0.85 -6.95
N PHE A 77 -9.22 0.17 -6.67
CA PHE A 77 -8.83 1.24 -5.75
C PHE A 77 -9.88 1.44 -4.67
N PHE A 78 -9.43 1.64 -3.44
CA PHE A 78 -10.32 1.92 -2.33
C PHE A 78 -9.66 2.96 -1.40
N VAL A 79 -10.44 3.58 -0.54
CA VAL A 79 -9.95 4.52 0.46
C VAL A 79 -9.54 3.72 1.70
N PRO A 80 -8.25 3.66 2.03
CA PRO A 80 -7.80 2.89 3.19
C PRO A 80 -8.24 3.53 4.51
N PRO A 81 -8.35 2.71 5.58
CA PRO A 81 -8.65 3.25 6.90
C PRO A 81 -7.46 4.09 7.40
N TYR A 82 -7.72 4.95 8.37
CA TYR A 82 -6.76 5.80 9.06
C TYR A 82 -6.12 6.86 8.15
N VAL A 83 -5.36 6.45 7.14
CA VAL A 83 -4.64 7.34 6.22
C VAL A 83 -5.51 7.86 5.07
N GLY A 84 -6.71 7.33 4.91
CA GLY A 84 -7.65 7.81 3.88
C GLY A 84 -7.98 9.29 4.01
N LYS A 85 -8.04 9.81 5.23
CA LYS A 85 -8.28 11.23 5.50
C LYS A 85 -7.19 12.13 4.95
N ALA A 86 -5.97 11.60 4.82
CA ALA A 86 -4.83 12.33 4.26
C ALA A 86 -4.70 12.17 2.74
N GLY A 87 -5.69 11.55 2.09
CA GLY A 87 -5.69 11.36 0.64
C GLY A 87 -5.01 10.10 0.15
N TRP A 88 -4.66 9.18 1.02
CA TRP A 88 -4.04 7.91 0.65
C TRP A 88 -5.04 7.00 -0.07
N LEU A 89 -4.48 6.11 -0.85
CA LEU A 89 -5.24 5.27 -1.76
C LEU A 89 -4.68 3.84 -1.73
#